data_c58220d3d6f097b26563889f950fe2af
#
_entry.id   c58220d3d6f097b26563889f950fe2af
#
_cell.length_a   1.000
_cell.length_b   1.000
_cell.length_c   1.000
_cell.angle_alpha   90.00
_cell.angle_beta   90.00
_cell.angle_gamma   90.00
#
_symmetry.space_group_name_H-M   'P 1'
#
loop_
_entity.id
_entity.type
_entity.pdbx_description
1 polymer ?
#
loop_
_entity_poly.entity_id
_entity_poly.type
_entity_poly.pdbx_seq_one_letter_code
_entity_poly.pdbx_strand_id
1 'polypeptide(L)'
;GAGARGLGGGRAELPRGARALLVGANGSGKSTALQVLAGQFLVPEGCVRVLGRPAFHDTSLVCSGALSFLGGTWRHDVAFAGYGVPHQGDFRAGDMVRKVPGVDPERCERLLRILDIDEDWSMARVSDGQRRRVQICMGLLRPYQVLLLDEITVDLDLVGRLDLLEFFRQEGEERGATVIYATHIFVGLDGWATHLVYVGDRKFQRAGEVEAIQDLAGRRLLPTVESWLRESRKEAQEREREQGSGTQMMEPSVPSFPSRHMAFFR
;
A
#
# COMPACT_ATOMS: atom_id res chain seq x y z
N GLY A 1 -14.56 21.38 -21.48
CA GLY A 1 -15.02 21.93 -20.23
C GLY A 1 -15.50 20.81 -19.30
N ALA A 2 -14.58 20.10 -18.63
CA ALA A 2 -14.93 19.14 -17.60
C ALA A 2 -14.60 19.82 -16.26
N GLY A 3 -15.62 20.35 -15.60
CA GLY A 3 -15.51 20.97 -14.29
C GLY A 3 -15.08 19.97 -13.25
N ALA A 4 -14.06 20.31 -12.47
CA ALA A 4 -13.67 19.62 -11.26
C ALA A 4 -14.88 19.59 -10.30
N ARG A 5 -15.57 18.47 -10.22
CA ARG A 5 -16.60 18.23 -9.20
C ARG A 5 -15.88 17.82 -7.94
N GLY A 6 -15.95 18.68 -6.92
CA GLY A 6 -15.54 18.36 -5.56
C GLY A 6 -16.18 17.07 -5.10
N LEU A 7 -15.39 16.10 -4.73
CA LEU A 7 -15.81 14.77 -4.34
C LEU A 7 -16.26 14.77 -2.87
N GLY A 8 -17.53 15.04 -2.65
CA GLY A 8 -18.25 14.59 -1.46
C GLY A 8 -18.75 13.18 -1.71
N GLY A 9 -18.13 12.16 -1.07
CA GLY A 9 -18.65 10.80 -1.07
C GLY A 9 -17.88 9.79 -1.90
N GLY A 10 -16.72 9.36 -1.43
CA GLY A 10 -16.25 7.97 -1.61
C GLY A 10 -15.82 7.47 -2.98
N ARG A 11 -15.70 8.28 -4.02
CA ARG A 11 -15.27 7.85 -5.35
C ARG A 11 -13.95 8.47 -5.73
N ALA A 12 -12.97 7.64 -6.08
CA ALA A 12 -11.71 8.05 -6.66
C ALA A 12 -11.52 7.36 -8.01
N GLU A 13 -11.18 8.13 -9.02
CA GLU A 13 -10.85 7.61 -10.35
C GLU A 13 -9.42 8.07 -10.69
N LEU A 14 -8.60 7.12 -11.10
CA LEU A 14 -7.22 7.38 -11.46
C LEU A 14 -7.02 7.02 -12.93
N PRO A 15 -6.49 7.93 -13.74
CA PRO A 15 -6.19 7.65 -15.14
C PRO A 15 -4.97 6.75 -15.28
N ARG A 16 -4.80 6.19 -16.47
CA ARG A 16 -3.59 5.43 -16.82
C ARG A 16 -2.36 6.34 -16.73
N GLY A 17 -1.26 5.81 -16.17
CA GLY A 17 -0.03 6.55 -15.98
C GLY A 17 -0.02 7.45 -14.74
N ALA A 18 -1.10 7.48 -13.95
CA ALA A 18 -1.15 8.26 -12.72
C ALA A 18 -0.16 7.75 -11.67
N ARG A 19 0.51 8.67 -10.99
CA ARG A 19 1.27 8.42 -9.78
C ARG A 19 0.48 9.01 -8.61
N ALA A 20 -0.30 8.16 -7.95
CA ALA A 20 -1.22 8.56 -6.90
C ALA A 20 -0.63 8.29 -5.52
N LEU A 21 -0.64 9.29 -4.66
CA LEU A 21 -0.34 9.12 -3.24
C LEU A 21 -1.63 8.86 -2.45
N LEU A 22 -1.61 7.78 -1.68
CA LEU A 22 -2.66 7.44 -0.73
C LEU A 22 -2.21 7.87 0.66
N VAL A 23 -2.80 8.96 1.17
CA VAL A 23 -2.42 9.59 2.43
C VAL A 23 -3.56 9.56 3.45
N GLY A 24 -3.23 9.62 4.73
CA GLY A 24 -4.21 9.58 5.82
C GLY A 24 -3.58 9.12 7.14
N ALA A 25 -4.29 9.28 8.23
CA ALA A 25 -3.83 8.87 9.56
C ALA A 25 -3.55 7.36 9.64
N ASN A 26 -2.76 6.93 10.65
CA ASN A 26 -2.61 5.51 10.94
C ASN A 26 -3.98 4.93 11.33
N GLY A 27 -4.30 3.74 10.79
CA GLY A 27 -5.62 3.13 10.99
C GLY A 27 -6.76 3.71 10.14
N SER A 28 -6.53 4.71 9.28
CA SER A 28 -7.56 5.29 8.41
C SER A 28 -8.09 4.34 7.33
N GLY A 29 -7.38 3.22 7.07
CA GLY A 29 -7.79 2.21 6.09
C GLY A 29 -6.98 2.21 4.79
N LYS A 30 -5.83 2.88 4.71
CA LYS A 30 -4.95 2.90 3.51
C LYS A 30 -4.56 1.50 3.04
N SER A 31 -3.97 0.70 3.93
CA SER A 31 -3.57 -0.68 3.61
C SER A 31 -4.77 -1.53 3.21
N THR A 32 -5.90 -1.39 3.90
CA THR A 32 -7.14 -2.08 3.55
C THR A 32 -7.63 -1.68 2.15
N ALA A 33 -7.59 -0.39 1.81
CA ALA A 33 -7.96 0.10 0.49
C ALA A 33 -7.06 -0.50 -0.60
N LEU A 34 -5.73 -0.55 -0.38
CA LEU A 34 -4.79 -1.19 -1.31
C LEU A 34 -5.06 -2.70 -1.45
N GLN A 35 -5.32 -3.40 -0.35
CA GLN A 35 -5.64 -4.83 -0.38
C GLN A 35 -6.97 -5.12 -1.09
N VAL A 36 -7.96 -4.24 -0.96
CA VAL A 36 -9.22 -4.31 -1.72
C VAL A 36 -8.95 -4.11 -3.22
N LEU A 37 -8.13 -3.11 -3.59
CA LEU A 37 -7.70 -2.89 -4.98
C LEU A 37 -6.87 -4.06 -5.52
N ALA A 38 -6.08 -4.72 -4.67
CA ALA A 38 -5.32 -5.92 -5.01
C ALA A 38 -6.19 -7.18 -5.16
N GLY A 39 -7.49 -7.09 -4.93
CA GLY A 39 -8.41 -8.23 -5.01
C GLY A 39 -8.25 -9.23 -3.86
N GLN A 40 -7.69 -8.82 -2.71
CA GLN A 40 -7.51 -9.70 -1.54
C GLN A 40 -8.75 -9.78 -0.64
N PHE A 41 -9.68 -8.83 -0.78
CA PHE A 41 -10.93 -8.79 -0.02
C PHE A 41 -12.13 -8.79 -0.94
N LEU A 42 -13.13 -9.58 -0.57
CA LEU A 42 -14.43 -9.57 -1.24
C LEU A 42 -15.17 -8.27 -0.94
N VAL A 43 -15.55 -7.58 -2.00
CA VAL A 43 -16.41 -6.37 -1.94
C VAL A 43 -17.58 -6.54 -2.91
N PRO A 44 -18.72 -5.85 -2.69
CA PRO A 44 -19.83 -5.91 -3.62
C PRO A 44 -19.40 -5.56 -5.05
N GLU A 45 -20.00 -6.24 -6.03
CA GLU A 45 -19.73 -5.98 -7.45
C GLU A 45 -19.99 -4.50 -7.80
N GLY A 46 -19.07 -3.93 -8.58
CA GLY A 46 -19.17 -2.53 -9.01
C GLY A 46 -18.56 -1.51 -8.05
N CYS A 47 -18.25 -1.89 -6.79
CA CYS A 47 -17.61 -0.99 -5.84
C CYS A 47 -16.16 -0.65 -6.22
N VAL A 48 -15.40 -1.65 -6.73
CA VAL A 48 -13.99 -1.49 -7.08
C VAL A 48 -13.71 -2.12 -8.44
N ARG A 49 -13.08 -1.32 -9.31
CA ARG A 49 -12.61 -1.77 -10.61
C ARG A 49 -11.15 -1.38 -10.80
N VAL A 50 -10.34 -2.32 -11.28
CA VAL A 50 -8.96 -2.10 -11.69
C VAL A 50 -8.87 -2.45 -13.16
N LEU A 51 -8.37 -1.53 -13.99
CA LEU A 51 -8.36 -1.68 -15.45
C LEU A 51 -9.76 -1.98 -16.02
N GLY A 52 -10.82 -1.38 -15.44
CA GLY A 52 -12.21 -1.61 -15.83
C GLY A 52 -12.82 -2.94 -15.36
N ARG A 53 -12.09 -3.77 -14.63
CA ARG A 53 -12.44 -5.14 -14.25
C ARG A 53 -12.63 -5.25 -12.73
N PRO A 54 -13.52 -6.13 -12.23
CA PRO A 54 -13.72 -6.29 -10.78
C PRO A 54 -12.50 -6.96 -10.15
N ALA A 55 -11.82 -6.26 -9.23
CA ALA A 55 -10.51 -6.66 -8.71
C ALA A 55 -10.52 -8.04 -8.02
N PHE A 56 -11.55 -8.35 -7.23
CA PHE A 56 -11.65 -9.63 -6.51
C PHE A 56 -12.07 -10.80 -7.42
N HIS A 57 -13.04 -10.56 -8.32
CA HIS A 57 -13.64 -11.63 -9.13
C HIS A 57 -12.81 -11.98 -10.37
N ASP A 58 -11.94 -11.09 -10.82
CA ASP A 58 -11.10 -11.31 -12.00
C ASP A 58 -9.64 -11.60 -11.60
N THR A 59 -9.39 -12.84 -11.23
CA THR A 59 -8.04 -13.31 -10.84
C THR A 59 -7.01 -13.17 -11.97
N SER A 60 -7.45 -13.03 -13.22
CA SER A 60 -6.53 -12.86 -14.35
C SER A 60 -5.73 -11.54 -14.27
N LEU A 61 -6.23 -10.52 -13.55
CA LEU A 61 -5.50 -9.28 -13.28
C LEU A 61 -4.17 -9.55 -12.56
N VAL A 62 -4.21 -10.40 -11.54
CA VAL A 62 -3.03 -10.78 -10.76
C VAL A 62 -2.22 -11.85 -11.48
N CYS A 63 -2.86 -12.90 -12.02
CA CYS A 63 -2.17 -14.00 -12.69
C CYS A 63 -1.40 -13.56 -13.95
N SER A 64 -1.90 -12.56 -14.69
CA SER A 64 -1.20 -12.00 -15.83
C SER A 64 -0.05 -11.05 -15.47
N GLY A 65 0.05 -10.64 -14.19
CA GLY A 65 0.97 -9.61 -13.75
C GLY A 65 0.51 -8.16 -14.07
N ALA A 66 -0.68 -7.99 -14.65
CA ALA A 66 -1.22 -6.65 -14.95
C ALA A 66 -1.42 -5.81 -13.68
N LEU A 67 -1.76 -6.46 -12.57
CA LEU A 67 -1.88 -5.86 -11.25
C LEU A 67 -0.84 -6.48 -10.32
N SER A 68 0.03 -5.64 -9.76
CA SER A 68 1.04 -6.03 -8.76
C SER A 68 0.79 -5.31 -7.43
N PHE A 69 0.93 -6.02 -6.32
CA PHE A 69 0.82 -5.47 -4.97
C PHE A 69 2.05 -5.79 -4.14
N LEU A 70 2.69 -4.76 -3.63
CA LEU A 70 3.82 -4.84 -2.71
C LEU A 70 3.41 -4.24 -1.36
N GLY A 71 3.14 -5.09 -0.38
CA GLY A 71 2.70 -4.69 0.97
C GLY A 71 3.80 -4.75 2.03
N GLY A 72 3.57 -4.10 3.18
CA GLY A 72 4.55 -3.93 4.26
C GLY A 72 4.92 -5.21 5.03
N THR A 73 4.05 -6.20 5.13
CA THR A 73 4.34 -7.41 5.91
C THR A 73 4.46 -8.63 5.00
N TRP A 74 5.70 -9.04 4.75
CA TRP A 74 5.95 -10.39 4.33
C TRP A 74 5.93 -11.29 5.57
N ARG A 75 4.94 -12.15 5.63
CA ARG A 75 5.00 -13.25 6.60
C ARG A 75 6.12 -14.18 6.15
N HIS A 76 6.89 -14.70 7.10
CA HIS A 76 7.93 -15.70 6.87
C HIS A 76 7.43 -16.92 6.06
N ASP A 77 6.11 -17.09 5.97
CA ASP A 77 5.44 -18.25 5.40
C ASP A 77 4.89 -18.04 3.98
N VAL A 78 5.07 -16.87 3.38
CA VAL A 78 4.62 -16.70 1.99
C VAL A 78 5.69 -17.27 1.08
N ALA A 79 5.46 -18.50 0.64
CA ALA A 79 6.10 -19.03 -0.55
C ALA A 79 6.01 -17.96 -1.64
N PHE A 80 7.15 -17.59 -2.23
CA PHE A 80 7.20 -16.70 -3.38
C PHE A 80 6.15 -17.16 -4.38
N ALA A 81 5.27 -16.27 -4.84
CA ALA A 81 4.15 -16.61 -5.69
C ALA A 81 4.62 -17.49 -6.86
N GLY A 82 4.32 -18.78 -6.80
CA GLY A 82 4.69 -19.77 -7.79
C GLY A 82 6.03 -20.49 -7.61
N TYR A 83 6.85 -20.15 -6.63
CA TYR A 83 8.05 -20.90 -6.29
C TYR A 83 7.99 -21.35 -4.84
N GLY A 84 7.61 -22.61 -4.62
CA GLY A 84 7.80 -23.29 -3.33
C GLY A 84 9.30 -23.39 -3.06
N VAL A 85 9.86 -22.43 -2.35
CA VAL A 85 11.25 -22.52 -1.88
C VAL A 85 11.23 -23.41 -0.64
N PRO A 86 11.85 -24.59 -0.66
CA PRO A 86 11.97 -25.41 0.53
C PRO A 86 12.71 -24.63 1.61
N HIS A 87 12.21 -24.62 2.83
CA HIS A 87 12.79 -23.98 4.00
C HIS A 87 14.25 -24.41 4.34
N GLN A 88 14.89 -25.25 3.53
CA GLN A 88 16.18 -25.88 3.83
C GLN A 88 17.29 -25.56 2.82
N GLY A 89 17.04 -24.72 1.79
CA GLY A 89 18.07 -24.35 0.83
C GLY A 89 18.63 -22.95 1.10
N ASP A 90 19.96 -22.82 1.18
CA ASP A 90 20.64 -21.53 1.15
C ASP A 90 20.67 -21.03 -0.30
N PHE A 91 19.78 -20.12 -0.67
CA PHE A 91 19.69 -19.55 -2.00
C PHE A 91 20.38 -18.21 -2.04
N ARG A 92 21.11 -17.93 -3.12
CA ARG A 92 21.65 -16.61 -3.37
C ARG A 92 20.58 -15.68 -3.92
N ALA A 93 20.67 -14.40 -3.56
CA ALA A 93 19.77 -13.37 -4.07
C ALA A 93 19.77 -13.31 -5.60
N GLY A 94 20.96 -13.39 -6.24
CA GLY A 94 21.09 -13.43 -7.69
C GLY A 94 20.37 -14.61 -8.34
N ASP A 95 20.44 -15.80 -7.74
CA ASP A 95 19.73 -16.98 -8.24
C ASP A 95 18.22 -16.78 -8.23
N MET A 96 17.68 -16.12 -7.19
CA MET A 96 16.25 -15.84 -7.08
C MET A 96 15.79 -14.82 -8.12
N VAL A 97 16.56 -13.75 -8.30
CA VAL A 97 16.19 -12.64 -9.19
C VAL A 97 16.34 -13.04 -10.66
N ARG A 98 17.49 -13.66 -11.03
CA ARG A 98 17.80 -13.97 -12.44
C ARG A 98 17.06 -15.17 -12.99
N LYS A 99 16.59 -16.08 -12.13
CA LYS A 99 15.85 -17.29 -12.57
C LYS A 99 14.35 -17.06 -12.80
N VAL A 100 13.85 -15.82 -12.62
CA VAL A 100 12.46 -15.49 -12.91
C VAL A 100 12.24 -15.52 -14.43
N PRO A 101 11.35 -16.38 -14.95
CA PRO A 101 11.16 -16.52 -16.39
C PRO A 101 10.58 -15.26 -17.02
N GLY A 102 11.08 -14.89 -18.22
CA GLY A 102 10.52 -13.79 -19.03
C GLY A 102 10.82 -12.39 -18.50
N VAL A 103 11.83 -12.26 -17.65
CA VAL A 103 12.32 -10.96 -17.16
C VAL A 103 13.29 -10.36 -18.17
N ASP A 104 13.10 -9.07 -18.45
CA ASP A 104 14.02 -8.28 -19.24
C ASP A 104 15.35 -8.10 -18.48
N PRO A 105 16.50 -8.46 -19.06
CA PRO A 105 17.80 -8.34 -18.43
C PRO A 105 18.14 -6.90 -18.01
N GLU A 106 17.83 -5.91 -18.83
CA GLU A 106 18.12 -4.51 -18.53
C GLU A 106 17.32 -4.02 -17.31
N ARG A 107 16.04 -4.41 -17.25
CA ARG A 107 15.19 -4.13 -16.10
C ARG A 107 15.72 -4.79 -14.83
N CYS A 108 16.18 -6.04 -14.94
CA CYS A 108 16.76 -6.79 -13.83
C CYS A 108 18.01 -6.08 -13.28
N GLU A 109 18.99 -5.76 -14.16
CA GLU A 109 20.22 -5.06 -13.78
C GLU A 109 19.94 -3.70 -13.14
N ARG A 110 18.98 -2.97 -13.69
CA ARG A 110 18.58 -1.67 -13.17
C ARG A 110 18.02 -1.80 -11.76
N LEU A 111 17.14 -2.75 -11.50
CA LEU A 111 16.54 -2.97 -10.18
C LEU A 111 17.55 -3.45 -9.15
N LEU A 112 18.47 -4.34 -9.54
CA LEU A 112 19.58 -4.78 -8.67
C LEU A 112 20.41 -3.59 -8.20
N ARG A 113 20.72 -2.66 -9.11
CA ARG A 113 21.50 -1.45 -8.81
C ARG A 113 20.73 -0.47 -7.91
N ILE A 114 19.47 -0.16 -8.25
CA ILE A 114 18.62 0.77 -7.48
C ILE A 114 18.43 0.29 -6.04
N LEU A 115 18.28 -1.01 -5.87
CA LEU A 115 18.01 -1.61 -4.56
C LEU A 115 19.29 -2.06 -3.84
N ASP A 116 20.45 -1.77 -4.43
CA ASP A 116 21.77 -2.12 -3.87
C ASP A 116 21.79 -3.59 -3.40
N ILE A 117 21.45 -4.51 -4.31
CA ILE A 117 21.39 -5.94 -4.05
C ILE A 117 22.70 -6.58 -4.52
N ASP A 118 23.42 -7.17 -3.57
CA ASP A 118 24.53 -8.06 -3.88
C ASP A 118 23.97 -9.46 -4.20
N GLU A 119 24.27 -9.94 -5.38
CA GLU A 119 23.79 -11.22 -5.89
C GLU A 119 24.31 -12.42 -5.09
N ASP A 120 25.43 -12.26 -4.41
CA ASP A 120 26.04 -13.30 -3.57
C ASP A 120 25.41 -13.38 -2.17
N TRP A 121 24.48 -12.50 -1.82
CA TRP A 121 23.77 -12.59 -0.54
C TRP A 121 23.09 -13.94 -0.36
N SER A 122 23.41 -14.61 0.75
CA SER A 122 22.71 -15.80 1.22
C SER A 122 21.38 -15.41 1.87
N MET A 123 20.26 -15.79 1.28
CA MET A 123 18.93 -15.42 1.77
C MET A 123 18.62 -15.96 3.18
N ALA A 124 19.38 -16.97 3.64
CA ALA A 124 19.28 -17.46 4.99
C ALA A 124 19.96 -16.55 6.03
N ARG A 125 20.93 -15.71 5.60
CA ARG A 125 21.79 -14.90 6.50
C ARG A 125 21.60 -13.40 6.36
N VAL A 126 20.87 -12.94 5.35
CA VAL A 126 20.61 -11.50 5.13
C VAL A 126 19.82 -10.87 6.26
N SER A 127 20.06 -9.58 6.51
CA SER A 127 19.25 -8.75 7.38
C SER A 127 17.82 -8.61 6.83
N ASP A 128 16.87 -8.21 7.68
CA ASP A 128 15.50 -7.99 7.25
C ASP A 128 15.39 -6.89 6.18
N GLY A 129 16.20 -5.82 6.28
CA GLY A 129 16.29 -4.78 5.25
C GLY A 129 16.82 -5.31 3.91
N GLN A 130 17.88 -6.12 3.91
CA GLN A 130 18.40 -6.75 2.70
C GLN A 130 17.36 -7.70 2.09
N ARG A 131 16.71 -8.50 2.91
CA ARG A 131 15.61 -9.38 2.48
C ARG A 131 14.50 -8.57 1.83
N ARG A 132 14.14 -7.45 2.43
CA ARG A 132 13.11 -6.55 1.91
C ARG A 132 13.48 -5.97 0.55
N ARG A 133 14.72 -5.59 0.34
CA ARG A 133 15.22 -5.11 -0.97
C ARG A 133 15.05 -6.18 -2.06
N VAL A 134 15.44 -7.44 -1.78
CA VAL A 134 15.25 -8.55 -2.72
C VAL A 134 13.78 -8.77 -3.02
N GLN A 135 12.90 -8.67 -2.03
CA GLN A 135 11.46 -8.80 -2.20
C GLN A 135 10.88 -7.72 -3.11
N ILE A 136 11.26 -6.46 -2.88
CA ILE A 136 10.85 -5.35 -3.75
C ILE A 136 11.33 -5.60 -5.17
N CYS A 137 12.59 -6.01 -5.35
CA CYS A 137 13.14 -6.37 -6.65
C CYS A 137 12.26 -7.42 -7.35
N MET A 138 12.02 -8.54 -6.69
CA MET A 138 11.22 -9.65 -7.22
C MET A 138 9.81 -9.20 -7.67
N GLY A 139 9.17 -8.32 -6.89
CA GLY A 139 7.85 -7.78 -7.21
C GLY A 139 7.83 -6.81 -8.39
N LEU A 140 8.99 -6.22 -8.74
CA LEU A 140 9.15 -5.24 -9.81
C LEU A 140 9.77 -5.81 -11.09
N LEU A 141 10.28 -7.05 -11.08
CA LEU A 141 10.94 -7.66 -12.23
C LEU A 141 10.03 -7.75 -13.46
N ARG A 142 8.78 -8.13 -13.27
CA ARG A 142 7.81 -8.22 -14.36
C ARG A 142 7.12 -6.87 -14.57
N PRO A 143 6.88 -6.49 -15.84
CA PRO A 143 6.10 -5.29 -16.12
C PRO A 143 4.65 -5.42 -15.64
N TYR A 144 4.11 -4.32 -15.15
CA TYR A 144 2.74 -4.21 -14.62
C TYR A 144 2.01 -3.05 -15.30
N GLN A 145 0.69 -3.05 -15.25
CA GLN A 145 -0.15 -1.90 -15.65
C GLN A 145 -0.60 -1.10 -14.44
N VAL A 146 -0.83 -1.77 -13.30
CA VAL A 146 -1.14 -1.14 -12.02
C VAL A 146 -0.24 -1.71 -10.94
N LEU A 147 0.42 -0.83 -10.21
CA LEU A 147 1.28 -1.16 -9.08
C LEU A 147 0.72 -0.53 -7.81
N LEU A 148 0.47 -1.36 -6.82
CA LEU A 148 0.01 -0.94 -5.50
C LEU A 148 1.14 -1.12 -4.49
N LEU A 149 1.50 -0.05 -3.78
CA LEU A 149 2.62 0.00 -2.87
C LEU A 149 2.17 0.42 -1.47
N ASP A 150 2.41 -0.43 -0.47
CA ASP A 150 2.09 -0.15 0.92
C ASP A 150 3.36 -0.06 1.76
N GLU A 151 3.81 1.18 2.04
CA GLU A 151 4.95 1.53 2.88
C GLU A 151 6.26 0.78 2.55
N ILE A 152 6.54 0.55 1.27
CA ILE A 152 7.64 -0.30 0.83
C ILE A 152 9.04 0.31 1.02
N THR A 153 9.15 1.64 1.20
CA THR A 153 10.45 2.32 1.22
C THR A 153 10.97 2.63 2.62
N VAL A 154 10.33 2.10 3.67
CA VAL A 154 10.73 2.36 5.07
C VAL A 154 12.16 1.88 5.32
N ASP A 155 12.55 0.74 4.73
CA ASP A 155 13.86 0.11 4.93
C ASP A 155 14.91 0.54 3.89
N LEU A 156 14.58 1.50 3.02
CA LEU A 156 15.52 2.05 2.05
C LEU A 156 16.15 3.34 2.58
N ASP A 157 17.43 3.53 2.24
CA ASP A 157 18.07 4.81 2.44
C ASP A 157 17.50 5.90 1.52
N LEU A 158 17.98 7.13 1.67
CA LEU A 158 17.45 8.26 0.91
C LEU A 158 17.72 8.10 -0.60
N VAL A 159 18.90 7.63 -0.99
CA VAL A 159 19.28 7.53 -2.40
C VAL A 159 18.48 6.43 -3.08
N GLY A 160 18.45 5.23 -2.52
CA GLY A 160 17.69 4.10 -3.07
C GLY A 160 16.19 4.40 -3.16
N ARG A 161 15.66 5.20 -2.20
CA ARG A 161 14.27 5.68 -2.28
C ARG A 161 14.05 6.61 -3.47
N LEU A 162 14.91 7.61 -3.66
CA LEU A 162 14.78 8.57 -4.76
C LEU A 162 14.93 7.89 -6.12
N ASP A 163 15.88 6.97 -6.25
CA ASP A 163 16.10 6.19 -7.47
C ASP A 163 14.90 5.27 -7.77
N LEU A 164 14.29 4.69 -6.73
CA LEU A 164 13.07 3.89 -6.88
C LEU A 164 11.86 4.74 -7.29
N LEU A 165 11.71 5.94 -6.73
CA LEU A 165 10.66 6.89 -7.14
C LEU A 165 10.85 7.33 -8.60
N GLU A 166 12.09 7.56 -9.02
CA GLU A 166 12.42 7.87 -10.41
C GLU A 166 12.11 6.68 -11.34
N PHE A 167 12.40 5.45 -10.91
CA PHE A 167 11.99 4.26 -11.64
C PHE A 167 10.47 4.20 -11.83
N PHE A 168 9.69 4.46 -10.79
CA PHE A 168 8.22 4.49 -10.90
C PHE A 168 7.72 5.64 -11.79
N ARG A 169 8.39 6.79 -11.78
CA ARG A 169 8.07 7.90 -12.67
C ARG A 169 8.20 7.49 -14.13
N GLN A 170 9.31 6.86 -14.49
CA GLN A 170 9.56 6.39 -15.86
C GLN A 170 8.59 5.28 -16.28
N GLU A 171 8.26 4.33 -15.40
CA GLU A 171 7.22 3.32 -15.68
C GLU A 171 5.86 3.97 -16.00
N GLY A 172 5.51 5.07 -15.32
CA GLY A 172 4.30 5.82 -15.59
C GLY A 172 4.34 6.57 -16.93
N GLU A 173 5.45 7.24 -17.21
CA GLU A 173 5.60 8.09 -18.41
C GLU A 173 5.83 7.29 -19.69
N GLU A 174 6.70 6.27 -19.64
CA GLU A 174 7.08 5.50 -20.83
C GLU A 174 6.10 4.35 -21.12
N ARG A 175 5.59 3.69 -20.07
CA ARG A 175 4.74 2.49 -20.20
C ARG A 175 3.27 2.74 -19.88
N GLY A 176 2.94 3.90 -19.32
CA GLY A 176 1.60 4.22 -18.86
C GLY A 176 1.18 3.38 -17.65
N ALA A 177 2.13 2.91 -16.82
CA ALA A 177 1.82 2.18 -15.63
C ALA A 177 1.26 3.12 -14.55
N THR A 178 0.15 2.74 -13.93
CA THR A 178 -0.45 3.49 -12.81
C THR A 178 0.15 3.01 -11.50
N VAL A 179 0.67 3.91 -10.70
CA VAL A 179 1.27 3.61 -9.39
C VAL A 179 0.43 4.22 -8.29
N ILE A 180 -0.03 3.42 -7.33
CA ILE A 180 -0.73 3.89 -6.13
C ILE A 180 0.15 3.57 -4.92
N TYR A 181 0.64 4.62 -4.26
CA TYR A 181 1.60 4.50 -3.18
C TYR A 181 1.07 5.06 -1.87
N ALA A 182 0.86 4.18 -0.89
CA ALA A 182 0.60 4.57 0.49
C ALA A 182 1.91 4.72 1.25
N THR A 183 2.16 5.91 1.78
CA THR A 183 3.36 6.19 2.58
C THR A 183 3.11 7.33 3.57
N HIS A 184 3.86 7.32 4.66
CA HIS A 184 3.96 8.42 5.61
C HIS A 184 5.27 9.21 5.45
N ILE A 185 6.12 8.86 4.48
CA ILE A 185 7.39 9.51 4.20
C ILE A 185 7.25 10.36 2.94
N PHE A 186 7.30 11.67 3.09
CA PHE A 186 7.03 12.63 2.01
C PHE A 186 8.28 13.14 1.28
N VAL A 187 9.47 12.74 1.73
CA VAL A 187 10.73 13.15 1.08
C VAL A 187 10.80 12.61 -0.35
N GLY A 188 11.01 13.51 -1.31
CA GLY A 188 11.11 13.19 -2.74
C GLY A 188 9.75 13.06 -3.46
N LEU A 189 8.62 13.27 -2.76
CA LEU A 189 7.29 13.14 -3.35
C LEU A 189 6.71 14.45 -3.89
N ASP A 190 7.28 15.60 -3.51
CA ASP A 190 6.96 16.90 -4.11
C ASP A 190 7.28 16.85 -5.62
N GLY A 191 6.30 17.10 -6.47
CA GLY A 191 6.45 17.01 -7.93
C GLY A 191 6.48 15.58 -8.52
N TRP A 192 6.60 14.54 -7.67
CA TRP A 192 6.50 13.15 -8.12
C TRP A 192 5.04 12.73 -8.33
N ALA A 193 4.19 13.07 -7.38
CA ALA A 193 2.78 12.70 -7.40
C ALA A 193 1.99 13.52 -8.43
N THR A 194 1.21 12.87 -9.27
CA THR A 194 0.22 13.50 -10.16
C THR A 194 -1.16 13.57 -9.51
N HIS A 195 -1.47 12.63 -8.63
CA HIS A 195 -2.76 12.52 -7.95
C HIS A 195 -2.56 12.31 -6.45
N LEU A 196 -3.54 12.76 -5.67
CA LEU A 196 -3.59 12.55 -4.24
C LEU A 196 -4.97 11.99 -3.86
N VAL A 197 -4.95 11.02 -2.96
CA VAL A 197 -6.16 10.44 -2.37
C VAL A 197 -6.01 10.48 -0.84
N TYR A 198 -6.84 11.29 -0.18
CA TYR A 198 -6.86 11.38 1.27
C TYR A 198 -7.91 10.45 1.87
N VAL A 199 -7.47 9.56 2.77
CA VAL A 199 -8.32 8.60 3.46
C VAL A 199 -8.51 9.05 4.91
N GLY A 200 -9.73 9.37 5.26
CA GLY A 200 -10.16 9.67 6.63
C GLY A 200 -11.44 8.89 6.97
N ASP A 201 -11.58 8.44 8.20
CA ASP A 201 -12.76 7.70 8.69
C ASP A 201 -13.17 6.52 7.77
N ARG A 202 -12.19 5.79 7.23
CA ARG A 202 -12.37 4.67 6.29
C ARG A 202 -13.11 5.05 4.98
N LYS A 203 -13.04 6.33 4.60
CA LYS A 203 -13.63 6.86 3.35
C LYS A 203 -12.61 7.68 2.60
N PHE A 204 -12.77 7.75 1.29
CA PHE A 204 -12.03 8.71 0.46
C PHE A 204 -12.66 10.08 0.66
N GLN A 205 -12.00 10.96 1.38
CA GLN A 205 -12.51 12.31 1.68
C GLN A 205 -12.14 13.31 0.59
N ARG A 206 -10.93 13.19 0.05
CA ARG A 206 -10.42 14.05 -1.01
C ARG A 206 -9.67 13.18 -2.02
N ALA A 207 -9.94 13.36 -3.31
CA ALA A 207 -9.22 12.66 -4.37
C ALA A 207 -9.21 13.54 -5.62
N GLY A 208 -8.08 13.59 -6.31
CA GLY A 208 -7.94 14.36 -7.55
C GLY A 208 -6.48 14.59 -7.95
N GLU A 209 -6.31 15.32 -9.03
CA GLU A 209 -5.00 15.79 -9.47
C GLU A 209 -4.41 16.76 -8.44
N VAL A 210 -3.11 16.64 -8.18
CA VAL A 210 -2.39 17.47 -7.20
C VAL A 210 -2.54 18.96 -7.54
N GLU A 211 -2.46 19.31 -8.81
CA GLU A 211 -2.59 20.68 -9.29
C GLU A 211 -4.01 21.25 -9.16
N ALA A 212 -5.03 20.37 -9.19
CA ALA A 212 -6.44 20.76 -9.08
C ALA A 212 -6.91 20.88 -7.62
N ILE A 213 -6.13 20.37 -6.66
CA ILE A 213 -6.46 20.48 -5.23
C ILE A 213 -6.09 21.87 -4.75
N GLN A 214 -7.09 22.69 -4.43
CA GLN A 214 -6.90 24.11 -4.04
C GLN A 214 -5.93 24.31 -2.88
N ASP A 215 -5.94 23.39 -1.91
CA ASP A 215 -5.06 23.44 -0.76
C ASP A 215 -3.58 23.19 -1.13
N LEU A 216 -3.32 22.54 -2.27
CA LEU A 216 -1.98 22.19 -2.78
C LEU A 216 -1.47 23.19 -3.83
N ALA A 217 -2.31 24.08 -4.34
CA ALA A 217 -1.94 25.04 -5.37
C ALA A 217 -0.76 25.92 -4.89
N GLY A 218 0.44 25.64 -5.41
CA GLY A 218 1.68 26.35 -5.05
C GLY A 218 2.24 26.03 -3.65
N ARG A 219 1.74 25.01 -2.96
CA ARG A 219 2.23 24.55 -1.66
C ARG A 219 2.90 23.18 -1.77
N ARG A 220 3.76 22.88 -0.79
CA ARG A 220 4.37 21.54 -0.64
C ARG A 220 3.35 20.55 -0.10
N LEU A 221 3.49 19.27 -0.48
CA LEU A 221 2.62 18.18 -0.04
C LEU A 221 2.58 18.04 1.48
N LEU A 222 3.74 18.04 2.14
CA LEU A 222 3.84 17.76 3.58
C LEU A 222 3.04 18.73 4.45
N PRO A 223 3.17 20.06 4.33
CA PRO A 223 2.38 21.00 5.16
C PRO A 223 0.87 20.87 4.95
N THR A 224 0.45 20.59 3.72
CA THR A 224 -0.96 20.46 3.38
C THR A 224 -1.54 19.18 3.97
N VAL A 225 -0.85 18.05 3.80
CA VAL A 225 -1.28 16.77 4.40
C VAL A 225 -1.26 16.85 5.92
N GLU A 226 -0.26 17.52 6.51
CA GLU A 226 -0.19 17.75 7.95
C GLU A 226 -1.43 18.51 8.46
N SER A 227 -1.86 19.57 7.76
CA SER A 227 -3.05 20.34 8.15
C SER A 227 -4.31 19.45 8.15
N TRP A 228 -4.49 18.63 7.12
CA TRP A 228 -5.62 17.69 7.04
C TRP A 228 -5.60 16.61 8.14
N LEU A 229 -4.40 16.11 8.47
CA LEU A 229 -4.26 15.14 9.56
C LEU A 229 -4.57 15.77 10.92
N ARG A 230 -4.19 17.04 11.15
CA ARG A 230 -4.52 17.77 12.37
C ARG A 230 -6.02 18.04 12.48
N GLU A 231 -6.66 18.42 11.38
CA GLU A 231 -8.11 18.63 11.29
C GLU A 231 -8.87 17.33 11.63
N SER A 232 -8.56 16.23 10.94
CA SER A 232 -9.18 14.91 11.20
C SER A 232 -8.99 14.41 12.64
N ARG A 233 -7.84 14.72 13.27
CA ARG A 233 -7.63 14.37 14.69
C ARG A 233 -8.53 15.19 15.62
N LYS A 234 -8.71 16.47 15.34
CA LYS A 234 -9.63 17.33 16.14
C LYS A 234 -11.06 16.84 16.05
N GLU A 235 -11.52 16.58 14.82
CA GLU A 235 -12.88 16.05 14.59
C GLU A 235 -13.11 14.70 15.28
N ALA A 236 -12.10 13.80 15.26
CA ALA A 236 -12.20 12.52 15.96
C ALA A 236 -12.30 12.71 17.49
N GLN A 237 -11.50 13.59 18.07
CA GLN A 237 -11.55 13.92 19.51
C GLN A 237 -12.86 14.57 19.93
N GLU A 238 -13.42 15.43 19.10
CA GLU A 238 -14.70 16.07 19.35
C GLU A 238 -15.83 15.04 19.36
N ARG A 239 -15.86 14.14 18.37
CA ARG A 239 -16.83 13.02 18.31
C ARG A 239 -16.72 12.07 19.52
N GLU A 240 -15.51 11.76 19.98
CA GLU A 240 -15.30 10.93 21.17
C GLU A 240 -15.83 11.63 22.44
N ARG A 241 -15.63 12.94 22.56
CA ARG A 241 -16.15 13.73 23.70
C ARG A 241 -17.68 13.79 23.69
N GLU A 242 -18.30 13.97 22.54
CA GLU A 242 -19.75 13.99 22.39
C GLU A 242 -20.37 12.61 22.71
N GLN A 243 -19.75 11.51 22.27
CA GLN A 243 -20.18 10.15 22.58
C GLN A 243 -19.91 9.73 24.03
N GLY A 244 -18.79 10.18 24.63
CA GLY A 244 -18.44 9.92 26.02
C GLY A 244 -19.33 10.65 27.02
N SER A 245 -19.94 11.77 26.64
CA SER A 245 -20.85 12.51 27.53
C SER A 245 -22.26 11.89 27.63
N GLY A 246 -22.58 10.91 26.77
CA GLY A 246 -23.89 10.21 26.74
C GLY A 246 -23.95 8.90 27.51
N THR A 247 -22.81 8.38 28.00
CA THR A 247 -22.81 7.11 28.75
C THR A 247 -22.90 7.40 30.25
N GLN A 248 -24.13 7.59 30.75
CA GLN A 248 -24.40 7.42 32.17
C GLN A 248 -23.94 6.01 32.58
N MET A 249 -23.11 5.97 33.63
CA MET A 249 -22.66 4.72 34.26
C MET A 249 -23.89 3.87 34.61
N MET A 250 -24.14 2.82 33.84
CA MET A 250 -24.85 1.67 34.37
C MET A 250 -23.88 0.95 35.30
N GLU A 251 -24.14 1.02 36.61
CA GLU A 251 -23.45 0.17 37.58
C GLU A 251 -23.54 -1.28 37.11
N PRO A 252 -22.42 -2.03 37.15
CA PRO A 252 -22.48 -3.45 36.83
C PRO A 252 -23.28 -4.16 37.91
N SER A 253 -24.52 -4.54 37.58
CA SER A 253 -25.25 -5.51 38.37
C SER A 253 -24.49 -6.83 38.33
N VAL A 254 -23.82 -7.16 39.43
CA VAL A 254 -23.13 -8.44 39.63
C VAL A 254 -24.17 -9.55 39.57
N PRO A 255 -24.13 -10.48 38.60
CA PRO A 255 -24.98 -11.64 38.66
C PRO A 255 -24.51 -12.52 39.82
N SER A 256 -25.35 -12.73 40.81
CA SER A 256 -25.12 -13.72 41.87
C SER A 256 -25.23 -15.11 41.23
N PHE A 257 -24.10 -15.78 41.06
CA PHE A 257 -24.09 -17.19 40.73
C PHE A 257 -24.38 -18.03 42.00
N PRO A 258 -25.36 -18.92 41.97
CA PRO A 258 -25.54 -19.88 43.03
C PRO A 258 -24.41 -20.91 42.99
N SER A 259 -23.69 -21.03 44.08
CA SER A 259 -22.71 -22.07 44.33
C SER A 259 -23.33 -23.46 44.19
N ARG A 260 -22.96 -24.24 43.19
CA ARG A 260 -23.15 -25.69 43.18
C ARG A 260 -22.02 -26.43 42.47
N HIS A 261 -21.26 -27.09 43.35
CA HIS A 261 -20.61 -28.40 43.15
C HIS A 261 -19.65 -28.64 42.00
N MET A 262 -18.38 -28.74 42.45
CA MET A 262 -17.37 -29.58 41.81
C MET A 262 -17.93 -30.98 41.48
N ALA A 263 -17.63 -31.45 40.27
CA ALA A 263 -17.47 -32.87 40.01
C ALA A 263 -16.22 -33.04 39.13
N PHE A 264 -15.24 -33.70 39.75
CA PHE A 264 -14.08 -34.30 39.11
C PHE A 264 -14.55 -35.35 38.12
N PHE A 265 -13.95 -35.38 36.91
CA PHE A 265 -13.67 -36.64 36.22
C PHE A 265 -12.31 -36.56 35.51
N ARG A 266 -11.62 -37.71 35.63
CA ARG A 266 -10.27 -38.06 35.22
C ARG A 266 -10.00 -37.92 33.75
#